data_ad066609a4342c9b925519a27421b010
#
_entry.id   ad066609a4342c9b925519a27421b010
#
_cell.length_a   1.000
_cell.length_b   1.000
_cell.length_c   1.000
_cell.angle_alpha   90.00
_cell.angle_beta   90.00
_cell.angle_gamma   90.00
#
_symmetry.space_group_name_H-M   'P 1'
#
loop_
_entity.id
_entity.type
_entity.pdbx_description
1 polymer ?
#
loop_
_entity_poly.entity_id
_entity_poly.type
_entity_poly.pdbx_seq_one_letter_code
_entity_poly.pdbx_strand_id
1 'polypeptide(L)'
;LEENELFTVSNCSCRSTREIMGAGCGHLKEDMCIQMGHAAEYYIRTGRGRRITREEAYGIIRRAEENGLMHQVPNVDGGGKTHAICNCCGCGCLSLRTAEMFHNTDMVRSNYVAAVDARKCMACGDCVENCPVGALKLGRKIPSLKPRPKPRSPDLPSNTEWTAERWNP
;
A
#
# COMPACT_ATOMS: atom_id res chain seq x y z
N LEU A 1 -7.82 8.39 6.91
CA LEU A 1 -7.38 9.46 7.80
C LEU A 1 -8.55 10.22 8.45
N GLU A 2 -9.65 10.43 7.73
CA GLU A 2 -10.79 11.23 8.21
C GLU A 2 -11.44 10.67 9.49
N GLU A 3 -11.42 9.36 9.68
CA GLU A 3 -12.06 8.66 10.80
C GLU A 3 -11.21 8.62 12.08
N ASN A 4 -9.98 9.14 12.02
CA ASN A 4 -9.06 9.12 13.14
C ASN A 4 -8.67 10.53 13.59
N GLU A 5 -8.44 10.70 14.88
CA GLU A 5 -8.05 11.98 15.49
C GLU A 5 -6.59 11.99 15.98
N LEU A 6 -6.03 10.80 16.21
CA LEU A 6 -4.67 10.66 16.73
C LEU A 6 -3.77 9.97 15.71
N PHE A 7 -2.67 10.65 15.39
CA PHE A 7 -1.69 10.19 14.42
C PHE A 7 -0.29 10.24 15.01
N THR A 8 0.50 9.24 14.66
CA THR A 8 1.95 9.23 14.85
C THR A 8 2.65 8.81 13.57
N VAL A 9 3.89 9.16 13.49
CA VAL A 9 4.78 8.67 12.43
C VAL A 9 6.04 8.10 13.03
N SER A 10 6.57 7.09 12.37
CA SER A 10 7.86 6.48 12.71
C SER A 10 8.63 6.12 11.44
N ASN A 11 9.90 5.81 11.63
CA ASN A 11 10.71 5.30 10.54
C ASN A 11 10.22 3.92 10.08
N CYS A 12 10.36 3.62 8.80
CA CYS A 12 10.01 2.33 8.25
C CYS A 12 10.94 1.23 8.80
N SER A 13 10.45 0.41 9.71
CA SER A 13 11.23 -0.68 10.32
C SER A 13 11.74 -1.69 9.28
N CYS A 14 10.96 -2.01 8.26
CA CYS A 14 11.37 -2.93 7.20
C CYS A 14 12.62 -2.44 6.46
N ARG A 15 12.64 -1.16 6.03
CA ARG A 15 13.80 -0.58 5.34
C ARG A 15 14.99 -0.36 6.27
N SER A 16 14.72 0.07 7.52
CA SER A 16 15.79 0.21 8.52
C SER A 16 16.50 -1.13 8.81
N THR A 17 15.73 -2.20 8.97
CA THR A 17 16.31 -3.54 9.14
C THR A 17 17.13 -3.97 7.91
N ARG A 18 16.63 -3.73 6.71
CA ARG A 18 17.35 -4.05 5.47
C ARG A 18 18.68 -3.28 5.35
N GLU A 19 18.68 -2.04 5.76
CA GLU A 19 19.90 -1.21 5.75
C GLU A 19 20.95 -1.73 6.75
N ILE A 20 20.52 -2.07 7.97
CA ILE A 20 21.42 -2.70 8.97
C ILE A 20 22.03 -3.99 8.44
N MET A 21 21.28 -4.74 7.64
CA MET A 21 21.76 -5.98 6.99
C MET A 21 22.64 -5.72 5.75
N GLY A 22 22.98 -4.49 5.43
CA GLY A 22 23.76 -4.14 4.23
C GLY A 22 23.01 -4.30 2.91
N ALA A 23 21.69 -4.41 2.96
CA ALA A 23 20.82 -4.62 1.79
C ALA A 23 19.79 -3.49 1.62
N GLY A 24 20.16 -2.26 1.96
CA GLY A 24 19.36 -1.07 1.78
C GLY A 24 18.98 -0.83 0.32
N CYS A 25 17.84 -0.21 0.07
CA CYS A 25 17.30 0.02 -1.29
C CYS A 25 17.30 1.49 -1.72
N GLY A 26 17.77 2.41 -0.88
CA GLY A 26 17.83 3.85 -1.17
C GLY A 26 16.51 4.60 -1.08
N HIS A 27 15.37 3.93 -0.95
CA HIS A 27 14.08 4.60 -0.73
C HIS A 27 14.01 5.25 0.65
N LEU A 28 13.24 6.35 0.75
CA LEU A 28 12.97 7.04 2.01
C LEU A 28 12.49 6.08 3.09
N LYS A 29 13.10 6.13 4.27
CA LYS A 29 12.68 5.35 5.44
C LYS A 29 12.20 6.20 6.58
N GLU A 30 12.70 7.44 6.67
CA GLU A 30 12.36 8.40 7.71
C GLU A 30 10.92 8.87 7.56
N ASP A 31 10.14 8.75 8.65
CA ASP A 31 8.74 9.17 8.70
C ASP A 31 7.84 8.53 7.64
N MET A 32 8.04 7.24 7.33
CA MET A 32 7.27 6.54 6.30
C MET A 32 6.24 5.56 6.85
N CYS A 33 6.09 5.45 8.16
CA CYS A 33 5.14 4.54 8.80
C CYS A 33 4.18 5.36 9.67
N ILE A 34 2.92 5.49 9.23
CA ILE A 34 1.89 6.26 9.94
C ILE A 34 1.06 5.29 10.77
N GLN A 35 0.84 5.61 12.05
CA GLN A 35 -0.03 4.87 12.95
C GLN A 35 -1.20 5.78 13.36
N MET A 36 -2.35 5.16 13.63
CA MET A 36 -3.60 5.85 13.96
C MET A 36 -4.29 5.19 15.16
N GLY A 37 -5.09 5.98 15.89
CA GLY A 37 -5.87 5.49 17.03
C GLY A 37 -5.01 4.79 18.08
N HIS A 38 -5.40 3.57 18.50
CA HIS A 38 -4.68 2.79 19.51
C HIS A 38 -3.22 2.51 19.17
N ALA A 39 -2.91 2.30 17.88
CA ALA A 39 -1.53 2.11 17.46
C ALA A 39 -0.72 3.39 17.66
N ALA A 40 -1.30 4.56 17.39
CA ALA A 40 -0.66 5.84 17.65
C ALA A 40 -0.41 6.05 19.14
N GLU A 41 -1.38 5.74 20.01
CA GLU A 41 -1.21 5.80 21.48
C GLU A 41 -0.04 4.93 21.94
N TYR A 42 0.03 3.71 21.45
CA TYR A 42 1.12 2.78 21.77
C TYR A 42 2.48 3.36 21.36
N TYR A 43 2.59 3.92 20.15
CA TYR A 43 3.85 4.48 19.64
C TYR A 43 4.30 5.71 20.43
N ILE A 44 3.37 6.56 20.86
CA ILE A 44 3.66 7.70 21.75
C ILE A 44 4.19 7.19 23.09
N ARG A 45 3.44 6.29 23.74
CA ARG A 45 3.77 5.77 25.05
C ARG A 45 5.13 5.07 25.11
N THR A 46 5.48 4.39 24.02
CA THR A 46 6.74 3.62 23.93
C THR A 46 7.90 4.41 23.33
N GLY A 47 7.70 5.69 22.98
CA GLY A 47 8.74 6.52 22.35
C GLY A 47 9.18 6.04 20.97
N ARG A 48 8.35 5.25 20.27
CA ARG A 48 8.66 4.67 18.96
C ARG A 48 8.26 5.54 17.77
N GLY A 49 7.45 6.57 18.02
CA GLY A 49 6.99 7.49 17.00
C GLY A 49 6.73 8.86 17.60
N ARG A 50 6.70 9.86 16.75
CA ARG A 50 6.32 11.22 17.11
C ARG A 50 4.88 11.50 16.70
N ARG A 51 4.17 12.30 17.49
CA ARG A 51 2.83 12.77 17.17
C ARG A 51 2.88 13.70 15.95
N ILE A 52 1.92 13.57 15.06
CA ILE A 52 1.74 14.41 13.88
C ILE A 52 0.29 14.88 13.76
N THR A 53 0.08 15.91 12.94
CA THR A 53 -1.26 16.34 12.54
C THR A 53 -1.77 15.53 11.35
N ARG A 54 -3.05 15.67 11.04
CA ARG A 54 -3.65 15.05 9.84
C ARG A 54 -3.06 15.64 8.57
N GLU A 55 -2.83 16.93 8.53
CA GLU A 55 -2.22 17.64 7.41
C GLU A 55 -0.79 17.14 7.17
N GLU A 56 -0.04 16.91 8.23
CA GLU A 56 1.30 16.33 8.13
C GLU A 56 1.25 14.89 7.60
N ALA A 57 0.26 14.09 8.03
CA ALA A 57 0.07 12.75 7.51
C ALA A 57 -0.20 12.75 5.99
N TYR A 58 -1.02 13.68 5.48
CA TYR A 58 -1.20 13.87 4.04
C TYR A 58 0.09 14.30 3.34
N GLY A 59 0.89 15.15 3.95
CA GLY A 59 2.21 15.55 3.43
C GLY A 59 3.16 14.36 3.31
N ILE A 60 3.15 13.46 4.29
CA ILE A 60 3.95 12.23 4.28
C ILE A 60 3.50 11.30 3.15
N ILE A 61 2.20 11.13 2.94
CA ILE A 61 1.66 10.31 1.85
C ILE A 61 2.12 10.85 0.49
N ARG A 62 1.99 12.15 0.23
CA ARG A 62 2.48 12.78 -1.01
C ARG A 62 3.97 12.59 -1.20
N ARG A 63 4.77 12.82 -0.16
CA ARG A 63 6.23 12.60 -0.23
C ARG A 63 6.58 11.13 -0.52
N ALA A 64 5.77 10.20 -0.05
CA ALA A 64 5.93 8.78 -0.35
C ALA A 64 5.62 8.48 -1.83
N GLU A 65 4.56 9.07 -2.38
CA GLU A 65 4.21 8.97 -3.81
C GLU A 65 5.32 9.51 -4.70
N GLU A 66 5.86 10.69 -4.38
CA GLU A 66 6.99 11.30 -5.09
C GLU A 66 8.26 10.44 -5.06
N ASN A 67 8.41 9.59 -4.04
CA ASN A 67 9.52 8.63 -3.93
C ASN A 67 9.19 7.24 -4.52
N GLY A 68 8.07 7.09 -5.24
CA GLY A 68 7.65 5.83 -5.87
C GLY A 68 7.24 4.74 -4.87
N LEU A 69 6.81 5.13 -3.66
CA LEU A 69 6.32 4.18 -2.66
C LEU A 69 4.83 3.91 -2.85
N MET A 70 4.42 2.69 -2.53
CA MET A 70 3.01 2.30 -2.55
C MET A 70 2.42 2.28 -1.14
N HIS A 71 1.16 2.63 -1.03
CA HIS A 71 0.45 2.64 0.24
C HIS A 71 -0.13 1.27 0.55
N GLN A 72 0.13 0.78 1.75
CA GLN A 72 -0.47 -0.45 2.27
C GLN A 72 -1.21 -0.17 3.58
N VAL A 73 -2.37 -0.79 3.70
CA VAL A 73 -3.22 -0.74 4.88
C VAL A 73 -3.32 -2.16 5.44
N PRO A 74 -2.98 -2.39 6.72
CA PRO A 74 -3.14 -3.71 7.32
C PRO A 74 -4.61 -4.14 7.36
N ASN A 75 -4.87 -5.40 7.02
CA ASN A 75 -6.20 -6.02 7.09
C ASN A 75 -6.33 -6.90 8.35
N VAL A 76 -5.84 -6.43 9.50
CA VAL A 76 -5.64 -7.29 10.68
C VAL A 76 -6.77 -7.24 11.70
N ASP A 77 -7.71 -6.33 11.55
CA ASP A 77 -8.78 -6.20 12.51
C ASP A 77 -10.13 -6.26 11.82
N GLY A 78 -10.94 -7.20 12.18
CA GLY A 78 -12.34 -7.30 11.77
C GLY A 78 -13.21 -6.10 12.19
N GLY A 79 -12.64 -5.06 12.79
CA GLY A 79 -13.32 -3.88 13.30
C GLY A 79 -13.59 -2.76 12.29
N GLY A 80 -13.12 -2.91 11.05
CA GLY A 80 -13.36 -1.94 9.98
C GLY A 80 -12.57 -0.63 10.08
N LYS A 81 -11.75 -0.43 11.12
CA LYS A 81 -10.89 0.74 11.27
C LYS A 81 -9.44 0.35 11.07
N THR A 82 -8.81 0.96 10.08
CA THR A 82 -7.37 0.78 9.92
C THR A 82 -6.60 1.57 10.98
N HIS A 83 -5.53 0.99 11.51
CA HIS A 83 -4.68 1.61 12.52
C HIS A 83 -3.29 1.96 12.01
N ALA A 84 -3.00 1.68 10.75
CA ALA A 84 -1.73 2.08 10.15
C ALA A 84 -1.83 2.30 8.63
N ILE A 85 -0.98 3.17 8.12
CA ILE A 85 -0.68 3.31 6.69
C ILE A 85 0.82 3.15 6.54
N CYS A 86 1.23 2.13 5.80
CA CYS A 86 2.60 1.89 5.44
C CYS A 86 2.88 2.45 4.04
N ASN A 87 4.02 3.11 3.88
CA ASN A 87 4.52 3.57 2.58
C ASN A 87 5.66 2.64 2.16
N CYS A 88 5.36 1.73 1.27
CA CYS A 88 6.17 0.54 0.99
C CYS A 88 6.84 0.57 -0.38
N CYS A 89 7.95 -0.15 -0.51
CA CYS A 89 8.59 -0.46 -1.78
C CYS A 89 8.74 -1.98 -1.93
N GLY A 90 8.72 -2.50 -3.15
CA GLY A 90 8.89 -3.93 -3.42
C GLY A 90 10.21 -4.50 -2.91
N CYS A 91 11.29 -3.69 -2.95
CA CYS A 91 12.63 -4.10 -2.57
C CYS A 91 12.88 -4.16 -1.05
N GLY A 92 12.14 -3.38 -0.24
CA GLY A 92 12.39 -3.26 1.20
C GLY A 92 11.29 -3.84 2.09
N CYS A 93 10.03 -3.84 1.65
CA CYS A 93 8.89 -4.25 2.45
C CYS A 93 8.92 -5.76 2.74
N LEU A 94 8.75 -6.11 4.02
CA LEU A 94 8.71 -7.52 4.43
C LEU A 94 7.54 -8.26 3.75
N SER A 95 6.33 -7.73 3.82
CA SER A 95 5.13 -8.38 3.25
C SER A 95 5.24 -8.59 1.74
N LEU A 96 5.67 -7.56 1.00
CA LEU A 96 5.81 -7.66 -0.45
C LEU A 96 6.89 -8.68 -0.86
N ARG A 97 8.03 -8.66 -0.19
CA ARG A 97 9.12 -9.61 -0.45
C ARG A 97 8.74 -11.05 -0.08
N THR A 98 8.01 -11.22 1.01
CA THR A 98 7.50 -12.53 1.41
C THR A 98 6.49 -13.07 0.39
N ALA A 99 5.58 -12.21 -0.06
CA ALA A 99 4.62 -12.58 -1.11
C ALA A 99 5.32 -13.01 -2.41
N GLU A 100 6.36 -12.29 -2.82
CA GLU A 100 7.18 -12.63 -3.99
C GLU A 100 7.94 -13.95 -3.78
N MET A 101 8.63 -14.10 -2.66
CA MET A 101 9.46 -15.28 -2.34
C MET A 101 8.65 -16.59 -2.33
N PHE A 102 7.44 -16.54 -1.81
CA PHE A 102 6.58 -17.72 -1.70
C PHE A 102 5.55 -17.82 -2.85
N HIS A 103 5.58 -16.89 -3.80
CA HIS A 103 4.59 -16.77 -4.88
C HIS A 103 3.14 -16.76 -4.35
N ASN A 104 2.96 -16.17 -3.17
CA ASN A 104 1.68 -16.08 -2.48
C ASN A 104 1.29 -14.62 -2.26
N THR A 105 0.22 -14.19 -2.93
CA THR A 105 -0.31 -12.82 -2.85
C THR A 105 -1.36 -12.63 -1.75
N ASP A 106 -1.70 -13.66 -0.99
CA ASP A 106 -2.73 -13.59 0.05
C ASP A 106 -2.40 -12.57 1.15
N MET A 107 -1.11 -12.39 1.45
CA MET A 107 -0.64 -11.41 2.44
C MET A 107 -0.74 -9.95 1.95
N VAL A 108 -0.94 -9.74 0.66
CA VAL A 108 -0.95 -8.40 0.03
C VAL A 108 -2.20 -8.19 -0.82
N ARG A 109 -3.30 -8.83 -0.44
CA ARG A 109 -4.59 -8.69 -1.13
C ARG A 109 -5.05 -7.25 -1.13
N SER A 110 -5.65 -6.84 -2.24
CA SER A 110 -6.31 -5.55 -2.39
C SER A 110 -7.71 -5.73 -2.97
N ASN A 111 -8.67 -4.98 -2.44
CA ASN A 111 -10.00 -4.87 -3.02
C ASN A 111 -10.02 -3.95 -4.26
N TYR A 112 -8.89 -3.34 -4.58
CA TYR A 112 -8.75 -2.41 -5.69
C TYR A 112 -7.87 -3.02 -6.77
N VAL A 113 -8.25 -2.79 -8.02
CA VAL A 113 -7.47 -3.17 -9.19
C VAL A 113 -7.14 -1.91 -9.97
N ALA A 114 -5.87 -1.70 -10.26
CA ALA A 114 -5.45 -0.60 -11.11
C ALA A 114 -5.99 -0.81 -12.54
N ALA A 115 -6.66 0.21 -13.07
CA ALA A 115 -7.20 0.20 -14.42
C ALA A 115 -6.72 1.41 -15.21
N VAL A 116 -6.30 1.18 -16.44
CA VAL A 116 -5.91 2.25 -17.37
C VAL A 116 -7.10 2.62 -18.23
N ASP A 117 -7.49 3.90 -18.23
CA ASP A 117 -8.44 4.41 -19.23
C ASP A 117 -7.72 4.52 -20.59
N ALA A 118 -7.97 3.56 -21.47
CA ALA A 118 -7.34 3.50 -22.78
C ALA A 118 -7.61 4.73 -23.67
N ARG A 119 -8.66 5.50 -23.37
CA ARG A 119 -8.98 6.73 -24.12
C ARG A 119 -8.11 7.90 -23.70
N LYS A 120 -7.70 7.92 -22.42
CA LYS A 120 -6.83 8.96 -21.84
C LYS A 120 -5.35 8.60 -21.92
N CYS A 121 -5.04 7.33 -22.07
CA CYS A 121 -3.68 6.84 -22.10
C CYS A 121 -2.96 7.30 -23.38
N MET A 122 -1.90 8.08 -23.21
CA MET A 122 -1.01 8.52 -24.29
C MET A 122 0.21 7.62 -24.49
N ALA A 123 0.30 6.52 -23.74
CA ALA A 123 1.41 5.55 -23.80
C ALA A 123 2.78 6.18 -23.49
N CYS A 124 2.87 7.18 -22.60
CA CYS A 124 4.12 7.83 -22.21
C CYS A 124 5.09 6.87 -21.49
N GLY A 125 4.59 5.82 -20.83
CA GLY A 125 5.42 4.88 -20.09
C GLY A 125 5.62 5.21 -18.62
N ASP A 126 5.25 6.39 -18.14
CA ASP A 126 5.47 6.84 -16.76
C ASP A 126 4.96 5.86 -15.71
N CYS A 127 3.76 5.30 -15.92
CA CYS A 127 3.18 4.31 -15.01
C CYS A 127 3.97 2.98 -15.00
N VAL A 128 4.65 2.64 -16.08
CA VAL A 128 5.50 1.45 -16.17
C VAL A 128 6.82 1.67 -15.46
N GLU A 129 7.43 2.82 -15.67
CA GLU A 129 8.71 3.21 -15.07
C GLU A 129 8.59 3.39 -13.56
N ASN A 130 7.51 4.02 -13.11
CA ASN A 130 7.28 4.28 -11.69
C ASN A 130 6.60 3.12 -10.93
N CYS A 131 6.29 1.98 -11.58
CA CYS A 131 5.66 0.86 -10.90
C CYS A 131 6.67 0.13 -9.99
N PRO A 132 6.54 0.20 -8.65
CA PRO A 132 7.54 -0.34 -7.73
C PRO A 132 7.63 -1.87 -7.73
N VAL A 133 6.71 -2.55 -8.39
CA VAL A 133 6.66 -4.03 -8.50
C VAL A 133 6.71 -4.51 -9.95
N GLY A 134 6.91 -3.61 -10.92
CA GLY A 134 6.98 -3.98 -12.33
C GLY A 134 5.72 -4.64 -12.91
N ALA A 135 4.55 -4.36 -12.31
CA ALA A 135 3.29 -4.98 -12.70
C ALA A 135 2.72 -4.48 -14.03
N LEU A 136 3.22 -3.35 -14.52
CA LEU A 136 2.75 -2.70 -15.75
C LEU A 136 3.76 -2.88 -16.87
N LYS A 137 3.25 -3.03 -18.08
CA LYS A 137 4.06 -3.13 -19.30
C LYS A 137 3.44 -2.27 -20.39
N LEU A 138 4.28 -1.62 -21.19
CA LEU A 138 3.83 -0.99 -22.42
C LEU A 138 3.39 -2.07 -23.41
N GLY A 139 2.13 -1.96 -23.84
CA GLY A 139 1.56 -2.82 -24.87
C GLY A 139 1.31 -2.05 -26.16
N ARG A 140 1.08 -2.74 -27.27
CA ARG A 140 0.57 -2.11 -28.49
C ARG A 140 -0.88 -1.66 -28.25
N LYS A 141 -1.15 -0.38 -28.49
CA LYS A 141 -2.52 0.13 -28.53
C LYS A 141 -3.16 -0.38 -29.83
N ILE A 142 -4.00 -1.42 -29.73
CA ILE A 142 -4.76 -1.93 -30.86
C ILE A 142 -6.13 -1.25 -30.80
N PRO A 143 -6.47 -0.38 -31.78
CA PRO A 143 -7.69 0.45 -31.72
C PRO A 143 -9.01 -0.33 -31.74
N SER A 144 -8.98 -1.61 -32.09
CA SER A 144 -10.17 -2.42 -32.36
C SER A 144 -10.48 -3.52 -31.33
N LEU A 145 -9.69 -3.66 -30.26
CA LEU A 145 -10.05 -4.62 -29.22
C LEU A 145 -11.12 -4.00 -28.31
N LYS A 146 -12.34 -4.57 -28.41
CA LYS A 146 -13.35 -4.36 -27.38
C LYS A 146 -12.73 -4.62 -26.00
N PRO A 147 -13.09 -3.83 -24.97
CA PRO A 147 -12.60 -4.09 -23.62
C PRO A 147 -12.80 -5.56 -23.28
N ARG A 148 -11.77 -6.24 -22.84
CA ARG A 148 -11.90 -7.59 -22.30
C ARG A 148 -12.98 -7.54 -21.22
N PRO A 149 -13.98 -8.43 -21.25
CA PRO A 149 -14.92 -8.50 -20.14
C PRO A 149 -14.10 -8.66 -18.86
N LYS A 150 -14.44 -7.89 -17.83
CA LYS A 150 -13.82 -8.04 -16.52
C LYS A 150 -13.78 -9.52 -16.18
N PRO A 151 -12.64 -10.08 -15.76
CA PRO A 151 -12.66 -11.43 -15.24
C PRO A 151 -13.72 -11.44 -14.14
N ARG A 152 -14.78 -12.20 -14.31
CA ARG A 152 -15.69 -12.49 -13.23
C ARG A 152 -14.87 -13.31 -12.26
N SER A 153 -14.44 -12.69 -11.17
CA SER A 153 -14.17 -13.44 -9.97
C SER A 153 -15.52 -14.01 -9.56
N PRO A 154 -15.74 -15.32 -9.63
CA PRO A 154 -17.08 -15.88 -9.42
C PRO A 154 -17.62 -15.61 -8.02
N ASP A 155 -16.81 -15.19 -7.07
CA ASP A 155 -17.14 -15.23 -5.64
C ASP A 155 -16.72 -14.01 -4.81
N LEU A 156 -16.45 -12.86 -5.43
CA LEU A 156 -16.26 -11.64 -4.63
C LEU A 156 -17.59 -10.88 -4.53
N PRO A 157 -18.18 -10.79 -3.32
CA PRO A 157 -19.35 -9.96 -3.07
C PRO A 157 -19.03 -8.49 -3.35
N SER A 158 -20.05 -7.74 -3.76
CA SER A 158 -19.95 -6.28 -3.91
C SER A 158 -19.46 -5.66 -2.59
N ASN A 159 -18.72 -4.56 -2.64
CA ASN A 159 -18.14 -3.86 -1.48
C ASN A 159 -19.13 -3.51 -0.35
N THR A 160 -20.42 -3.72 -0.54
CA THR A 160 -21.47 -3.45 0.45
C THR A 160 -21.80 -4.64 1.37
N GLU A 161 -21.23 -5.82 1.14
CA GLU A 161 -21.60 -7.06 1.85
C GLU A 161 -20.48 -7.69 2.70
N TRP A 162 -19.42 -6.95 3.01
CA TRP A 162 -18.38 -7.43 3.91
C TRP A 162 -18.82 -7.31 5.36
N THR A 163 -19.38 -8.39 5.91
CA THR A 163 -19.60 -8.55 7.35
C THR A 163 -18.50 -9.43 7.93
N ALA A 164 -18.15 -9.19 9.20
CA ALA A 164 -17.10 -9.90 9.93
C ALA A 164 -17.31 -11.42 10.01
N GLU A 165 -18.50 -11.91 9.71
CA GLU A 165 -18.88 -13.33 9.80
C GLU A 165 -18.31 -14.22 8.67
N ARG A 166 -17.77 -13.64 7.59
CA ARG A 166 -17.20 -14.39 6.46
C ARG A 166 -15.71 -14.71 6.58
N TRP A 167 -15.09 -14.36 7.69
CA TRP A 167 -13.66 -14.62 7.94
C TRP A 167 -13.41 -15.73 8.98
N ASN A 168 -14.33 -16.65 9.16
CA ASN A 168 -14.05 -17.85 9.95
C ASN A 168 -13.52 -18.97 9.02
N PRO A 169 -12.27 -19.45 9.23
CA PRO A 169 -11.70 -20.58 8.49
C PRO A 169 -12.44 -21.89 8.82
#